data_a1b5f146c4d6c501118fae4415a851cc
#
_entry.id   a1b5f146c4d6c501118fae4415a851cc
#
_cell.length_a   1.000
_cell.length_b   1.000
_cell.length_c   1.000
_cell.angle_alpha   90.00
_cell.angle_beta   90.00
_cell.angle_gamma   90.00
#
_symmetry.space_group_name_H-M   'P 1'
#
loop_
_entity.id
_entity.type
_entity.pdbx_description
1 polymer ?
#
loop_
_entity_poly.entity_id
_entity_poly.type
_entity_poly.pdbx_seq_one_letter_code
_entity_poly.pdbx_strand_id
1 'polypeptide(L)'
;WFAGGKGLDGFRQEMLNDKRVRILTDFENSADVFPGVDVAGGICYFLWARDEPGLCKVVNFHNGERIESERPLNEFPIFIRHSKAIPIVRKIMAINAKENNHRYLNERVSSRKPFGLPTNYTPQHAGIPCWFTQRIGLKYAAKEDVSDNANLLDKWKLLIPPYPIAGQTDFSKPVGFYYEGNVRIAKPGECCTESWLVAYASNTKEEIVSFKSYLFTKIVRFLLLQAVVSQHVTRERFCFVPDLGTYSGRYTDAMLREQWGITDEEWEFIDSKISTVEEPSDE
;
A
#
# COMPACT_ATOMS: atom_id res chain seq x y z
N TRP A 1 -17.78 4.68 -1.22
CA TRP A 1 -17.58 4.50 -2.66
C TRP A 1 -16.21 5.04 -3.12
N PHE A 2 -15.82 6.25 -2.71
CA PHE A 2 -14.57 6.89 -3.15
C PHE A 2 -13.30 6.20 -2.62
N ALA A 3 -13.37 5.61 -1.45
CA ALA A 3 -12.24 4.99 -0.77
C ALA A 3 -12.10 3.48 -1.00
N GLY A 4 -12.97 2.84 -1.79
CA GLY A 4 -12.84 1.41 -2.08
C GLY A 4 -14.17 0.72 -2.38
N GLY A 5 -14.16 -0.59 -2.34
CA GLY A 5 -15.29 -1.45 -2.67
C GLY A 5 -15.01 -2.33 -3.89
N LYS A 6 -15.23 -3.62 -3.75
CA LYS A 6 -15.05 -4.58 -4.84
C LYS A 6 -16.12 -4.36 -5.91
N GLY A 7 -15.71 -4.29 -7.17
CA GLY A 7 -16.63 -4.17 -8.31
C GLY A 7 -17.17 -2.75 -8.54
N LEU A 8 -16.67 -1.73 -7.81
CA LEU A 8 -17.10 -0.33 -7.95
C LEU A 8 -16.08 0.54 -8.72
N ASP A 9 -15.09 -0.03 -9.38
CA ASP A 9 -14.00 0.74 -9.97
C ASP A 9 -14.49 1.69 -11.07
N GLY A 10 -15.36 1.23 -11.99
CA GLY A 10 -15.97 2.07 -13.02
C GLY A 10 -16.82 3.20 -12.43
N PHE A 11 -17.72 2.88 -11.50
CA PHE A 11 -18.54 3.86 -10.80
C PHE A 11 -17.70 4.89 -10.04
N ARG A 12 -16.63 4.44 -9.37
CA ARG A 12 -15.72 5.34 -8.66
C ARG A 12 -15.04 6.31 -9.62
N GLN A 13 -14.54 5.81 -10.76
CA GLN A 13 -13.91 6.67 -11.76
C GLN A 13 -14.90 7.70 -12.32
N GLU A 14 -16.12 7.31 -12.62
CA GLU A 14 -17.19 8.22 -13.03
C GLU A 14 -17.40 9.34 -11.99
N MET A 15 -17.63 8.96 -10.73
CA MET A 15 -17.92 9.89 -9.66
C MET A 15 -16.74 10.82 -9.32
N LEU A 16 -15.50 10.33 -9.35
CA LEU A 16 -14.31 11.16 -9.09
C LEU A 16 -14.04 12.15 -10.24
N ASN A 17 -14.45 11.83 -11.46
CA ASN A 17 -14.35 12.72 -12.61
C ASN A 17 -15.55 13.70 -12.73
N ASP A 18 -16.64 13.44 -12.01
CA ASP A 18 -17.83 14.30 -12.05
C ASP A 18 -17.62 15.57 -11.22
N LYS A 19 -17.32 16.68 -11.91
CA LYS A 19 -17.10 17.99 -11.28
C LYS A 19 -18.34 18.56 -10.58
N ARG A 20 -19.50 17.91 -10.69
CA ARG A 20 -20.74 18.29 -10.01
C ARG A 20 -20.81 17.77 -8.56
N VAL A 21 -19.90 16.89 -8.14
CA VAL A 21 -19.69 16.59 -6.72
C VAL A 21 -18.98 17.77 -6.08
N ARG A 22 -19.76 18.63 -5.39
CA ARG A 22 -19.30 19.94 -4.88
C ARG A 22 -18.87 19.90 -3.41
N ILE A 23 -19.43 18.99 -2.64
CA ILE A 23 -19.06 18.76 -1.25
C ILE A 23 -18.93 17.25 -1.05
N LEU A 24 -17.87 16.83 -0.39
CA LEU A 24 -17.66 15.46 0.08
C LEU A 24 -17.25 15.54 1.55
N THR A 25 -18.12 15.07 2.44
CA THR A 25 -17.84 15.00 3.87
C THR A 25 -17.55 13.55 4.26
N ASP A 26 -16.44 13.32 4.91
CA ASP A 26 -15.90 12.00 5.23
C ASP A 26 -15.62 11.87 6.73
N PHE A 27 -16.16 10.80 7.33
CA PHE A 27 -15.94 10.39 8.71
C PHE A 27 -15.23 9.05 8.70
N GLU A 28 -13.99 9.01 9.12
CA GLU A 28 -13.20 7.76 9.19
C GLU A 28 -13.77 6.78 10.20
N ASN A 29 -14.26 7.29 11.32
CA ASN A 29 -14.94 6.52 12.34
C ASN A 29 -16.47 6.65 12.20
N SER A 30 -17.14 5.54 11.93
CA SER A 30 -18.61 5.52 11.82
C SER A 30 -19.31 5.92 13.11
N ALA A 31 -18.69 5.71 14.26
CA ALA A 31 -19.25 6.06 15.57
C ALA A 31 -19.40 7.59 15.77
N ASP A 32 -18.64 8.41 15.01
CA ASP A 32 -18.77 9.87 15.03
C ASP A 32 -20.11 10.34 14.44
N VAL A 33 -20.77 9.49 13.64
CA VAL A 33 -22.07 9.76 13.02
C VAL A 33 -23.18 8.91 13.64
N PHE A 34 -22.91 7.62 13.84
CA PHE A 34 -23.87 6.65 14.37
C PHE A 34 -23.25 5.91 15.57
N PRO A 35 -23.46 6.39 16.80
CA PRO A 35 -22.94 5.73 18.01
C PRO A 35 -23.37 4.26 18.08
N GLY A 36 -22.41 3.38 18.33
CA GLY A 36 -22.66 1.93 18.43
C GLY A 36 -22.74 1.17 17.10
N VAL A 37 -22.47 1.85 15.96
CA VAL A 37 -22.41 1.21 14.64
C VAL A 37 -20.97 1.20 14.15
N ASP A 38 -20.42 0.01 13.89
CA ASP A 38 -19.09 -0.16 13.29
C ASP A 38 -19.24 -0.46 11.80
N VAL A 39 -18.81 0.50 10.96
CA VAL A 39 -18.79 0.37 9.51
C VAL A 39 -17.34 0.45 9.03
N ALA A 40 -16.81 -0.68 8.62
CA ALA A 40 -15.45 -0.74 8.06
C ALA A 40 -15.29 0.24 6.90
N GLY A 41 -14.33 1.18 7.04
CA GLY A 41 -14.07 2.24 6.06
C GLY A 41 -14.80 3.55 6.31
N GLY A 42 -15.60 3.66 7.39
CA GLY A 42 -16.27 4.91 7.80
C GLY A 42 -17.52 5.26 6.99
N ILE A 43 -17.95 6.50 7.10
CA ILE A 43 -19.18 7.01 6.49
C ILE A 43 -18.87 8.29 5.74
N CYS A 44 -19.55 8.51 4.62
CA CYS A 44 -19.51 9.79 3.90
C CYS A 44 -20.89 10.21 3.45
N TYR A 45 -21.05 11.50 3.26
CA TYR A 45 -22.12 12.10 2.47
C TYR A 45 -21.55 13.13 1.51
N PHE A 46 -22.29 13.42 0.44
CA PHE A 46 -21.84 14.36 -0.57
C PHE A 46 -23.01 15.17 -1.15
N LEU A 47 -22.69 16.36 -1.63
CA LEU A 47 -23.60 17.19 -2.40
C LEU A 47 -23.23 17.11 -3.88
N TRP A 48 -24.19 16.69 -4.70
CA TRP A 48 -24.10 16.75 -6.16
C TRP A 48 -24.99 17.89 -6.67
N ALA A 49 -24.39 18.87 -7.35
CA ALA A 49 -25.07 20.06 -7.86
C ALA A 49 -25.10 20.03 -9.39
N ARG A 50 -26.30 19.81 -9.98
CA ARG A 50 -26.48 19.59 -11.41
C ARG A 50 -25.84 20.67 -12.28
N ASP A 51 -26.05 21.91 -11.94
CA ASP A 51 -25.78 23.06 -12.79
C ASP A 51 -24.55 23.87 -12.35
N GLU A 52 -23.80 23.38 -11.34
CA GLU A 52 -22.66 24.06 -10.74
C GLU A 52 -21.39 23.19 -10.72
N PRO A 53 -20.81 22.86 -11.88
CA PRO A 53 -19.54 22.09 -11.88
C PRO A 53 -18.38 22.93 -11.34
N GLY A 54 -17.45 22.29 -10.61
CA GLY A 54 -16.27 22.98 -10.05
C GLY A 54 -15.41 22.07 -9.20
N LEU A 55 -14.55 22.69 -8.36
CA LEU A 55 -13.78 21.97 -7.36
C LEU A 55 -14.71 21.44 -6.27
N CYS A 56 -14.31 20.36 -5.65
CA CYS A 56 -15.04 19.77 -4.54
C CYS A 56 -14.45 20.26 -3.20
N LYS A 57 -15.32 20.76 -2.32
CA LYS A 57 -14.98 21.01 -0.93
C LYS A 57 -14.98 19.64 -0.19
N VAL A 58 -13.80 19.16 0.12
CA VAL A 58 -13.59 17.93 0.89
C VAL A 58 -13.46 18.28 2.37
N VAL A 59 -14.31 17.70 3.19
CA VAL A 59 -14.33 17.88 4.65
C VAL A 59 -14.03 16.54 5.30
N ASN A 60 -12.90 16.44 5.98
CA ASN A 60 -12.53 15.24 6.73
C ASN A 60 -12.79 15.46 8.23
N PHE A 61 -13.42 14.50 8.87
CA PHE A 61 -13.49 14.38 10.32
C PHE A 61 -12.57 13.25 10.79
N HIS A 62 -11.58 13.62 11.62
CA HIS A 62 -10.58 12.69 12.13
C HIS A 62 -10.24 13.05 13.58
N ASN A 63 -10.47 12.11 14.52
CA ASN A 63 -10.18 12.32 15.96
C ASN A 63 -10.76 13.63 16.53
N GLY A 64 -11.97 14.00 16.13
CA GLY A 64 -12.63 15.25 16.55
C GLY A 64 -12.13 16.51 15.83
N GLU A 65 -11.10 16.41 14.98
CA GLU A 65 -10.63 17.53 14.15
C GLU A 65 -11.42 17.56 12.83
N ARG A 66 -11.81 18.76 12.42
CA ARG A 66 -12.46 19.02 11.13
C ARG A 66 -11.47 19.73 10.20
N ILE A 67 -11.13 19.08 9.09
CA ILE A 67 -10.18 19.59 8.11
C ILE A 67 -10.90 19.80 6.79
N GLU A 68 -10.74 20.97 6.20
CA GLU A 68 -11.33 21.32 4.92
C GLU A 68 -10.26 21.57 3.85
N SER A 69 -10.54 21.12 2.64
CA SER A 69 -9.73 21.43 1.46
C SER A 69 -10.63 21.57 0.23
N GLU A 70 -10.28 22.44 -0.69
CA GLU A 70 -10.96 22.56 -1.99
C GLU A 70 -10.04 22.00 -3.08
N ARG A 71 -10.49 20.97 -3.79
CA ARG A 71 -9.66 20.24 -4.75
C ARG A 71 -10.48 19.46 -5.78
N PRO A 72 -9.88 19.10 -6.93
CA PRO A 72 -10.48 18.11 -7.82
C PRO A 72 -10.40 16.73 -7.16
N LEU A 73 -11.45 15.91 -7.30
CA LEU A 73 -11.48 14.56 -6.72
C LEU A 73 -10.59 13.57 -7.49
N ASN A 74 -10.29 13.85 -8.75
CA ASN A 74 -9.48 13.03 -9.66
C ASN A 74 -8.03 13.53 -9.79
N GLU A 75 -7.51 14.24 -8.80
CA GLU A 75 -6.14 14.77 -8.83
C GLU A 75 -5.08 13.67 -8.91
N PHE A 76 -5.35 12.52 -8.30
CA PHE A 76 -4.45 11.38 -8.25
C PHE A 76 -5.09 10.14 -8.86
N PRO A 77 -4.31 9.12 -9.26
CA PRO A 77 -4.83 7.84 -9.76
C PRO A 77 -5.79 7.14 -8.79
N ILE A 78 -5.59 7.36 -7.49
CA ILE A 78 -6.44 6.89 -6.41
C ILE A 78 -6.74 8.08 -5.51
N PHE A 79 -8.00 8.23 -5.09
CA PHE A 79 -8.39 9.32 -4.20
C PHE A 79 -7.67 9.21 -2.85
N ILE A 80 -6.90 10.25 -2.50
CA ILE A 80 -6.26 10.36 -1.20
C ILE A 80 -7.31 10.87 -0.20
N ARG A 81 -7.63 10.04 0.79
CA ARG A 81 -8.67 10.31 1.78
C ARG A 81 -8.30 11.49 2.69
N HIS A 82 -7.08 11.50 3.21
CA HIS A 82 -6.61 12.50 4.17
C HIS A 82 -6.09 13.75 3.47
N SER A 83 -6.76 14.88 3.64
CA SER A 83 -6.33 16.14 3.04
C SER A 83 -4.94 16.60 3.49
N LYS A 84 -4.53 16.30 4.74
CA LYS A 84 -3.17 16.56 5.25
C LYS A 84 -2.08 15.74 4.53
N ALA A 85 -2.42 14.59 3.94
CA ALA A 85 -1.45 13.76 3.20
C ALA A 85 -1.10 14.33 1.82
N ILE A 86 -1.98 15.14 1.25
CA ILE A 86 -1.85 15.63 -0.13
C ILE A 86 -0.56 16.42 -0.38
N PRO A 87 -0.19 17.44 0.43
CA PRO A 87 1.05 18.18 0.21
C PRO A 87 2.29 17.29 0.31
N ILE A 88 2.27 16.30 1.21
CA ILE A 88 3.36 15.33 1.37
C ILE A 88 3.51 14.48 0.10
N VAL A 89 2.40 13.89 -0.37
CA VAL A 89 2.41 13.06 -1.58
C VAL A 89 2.83 13.87 -2.81
N ARG A 90 2.28 15.09 -2.99
CA ARG A 90 2.67 15.99 -4.10
C ARG A 90 4.18 16.29 -4.11
N LYS A 91 4.74 16.60 -2.93
CA LYS A 91 6.16 16.89 -2.75
C LYS A 91 7.01 15.69 -3.17
N ILE A 92 6.72 14.51 -2.65
CA ILE A 92 7.45 13.28 -2.97
C ILE A 92 7.30 12.92 -4.46
N MET A 93 6.10 13.02 -5.03
CA MET A 93 5.89 12.78 -6.46
C MET A 93 6.66 13.76 -7.35
N ALA A 94 6.75 15.05 -6.96
CA ALA A 94 7.51 16.05 -7.71
C ALA A 94 9.01 15.78 -7.69
N ILE A 95 9.55 15.29 -6.56
CA ILE A 95 10.96 14.89 -6.44
C ILE A 95 11.18 13.61 -7.26
N ASN A 96 10.32 12.61 -7.12
CA ASN A 96 10.41 11.35 -7.88
C ASN A 96 10.35 11.57 -9.39
N ALA A 97 9.58 12.55 -9.85
CA ALA A 97 9.54 12.93 -11.27
C ALA A 97 10.90 13.37 -11.79
N LYS A 98 11.65 14.13 -11.00
CA LYS A 98 12.98 14.66 -11.37
C LYS A 98 14.09 13.61 -11.25
N GLU A 99 14.06 12.84 -10.14
CA GLU A 99 15.18 11.95 -9.79
C GLU A 99 15.01 10.54 -10.38
N ASN A 100 13.79 10.02 -10.48
CA ASN A 100 13.49 8.64 -10.85
C ASN A 100 12.58 8.50 -12.07
N ASN A 101 12.39 9.57 -12.86
CA ASN A 101 11.60 9.57 -14.09
C ASN A 101 10.18 8.98 -13.90
N HIS A 102 9.48 9.40 -12.85
CA HIS A 102 8.11 8.95 -12.49
C HIS A 102 7.97 7.43 -12.26
N ARG A 103 9.03 6.71 -11.94
CA ARG A 103 8.92 5.27 -11.64
C ARG A 103 8.33 5.05 -10.24
N TYR A 104 7.42 4.10 -10.15
CA TYR A 104 6.77 3.71 -8.90
C TYR A 104 6.79 2.20 -8.73
N LEU A 105 6.71 1.73 -7.49
CA LEU A 105 6.79 0.30 -7.16
C LEU A 105 5.64 -0.53 -7.75
N ASN A 106 4.52 0.07 -8.14
CA ASN A 106 3.44 -0.65 -8.83
C ASN A 106 3.90 -1.31 -10.15
N GLU A 107 5.00 -0.86 -10.74
CA GLU A 107 5.61 -1.49 -11.93
C GLU A 107 6.50 -2.69 -11.58
N ARG A 108 7.01 -2.74 -10.34
CA ARG A 108 7.92 -3.80 -9.84
C ARG A 108 7.19 -4.91 -9.11
N VAL A 109 6.20 -4.55 -8.30
CA VAL A 109 5.42 -5.52 -7.52
C VAL A 109 4.71 -6.48 -8.48
N SER A 110 4.78 -7.77 -8.21
CA SER A 110 4.16 -8.78 -9.05
C SER A 110 2.64 -8.64 -9.12
N SER A 111 2.06 -9.14 -10.19
CA SER A 111 0.63 -9.41 -10.21
C SER A 111 0.26 -10.50 -9.20
N ARG A 112 -1.04 -10.66 -8.97
CA ARG A 112 -1.60 -11.80 -8.23
C ARG A 112 -1.17 -13.11 -8.89
N LYS A 113 -0.86 -14.14 -8.09
CA LYS A 113 -0.35 -15.45 -8.54
C LYS A 113 0.95 -15.36 -9.35
N PRO A 114 2.05 -14.86 -8.77
CA PRO A 114 3.29 -14.61 -9.51
C PRO A 114 3.86 -15.87 -10.18
N PHE A 115 3.54 -17.06 -9.64
CA PHE A 115 3.97 -18.36 -10.18
C PHE A 115 2.79 -19.25 -10.62
N GLY A 116 1.60 -18.68 -10.84
CA GLY A 116 0.43 -19.43 -11.31
C GLY A 116 -0.32 -20.22 -10.22
N LEU A 117 0.26 -20.39 -9.04
CA LEU A 117 -0.28 -21.27 -7.99
C LEU A 117 -1.36 -20.55 -7.15
N PRO A 118 -2.58 -21.14 -7.02
CA PRO A 118 -3.64 -20.55 -6.18
C PRO A 118 -3.36 -20.75 -4.67
N THR A 119 -4.07 -20.01 -3.82
CA THR A 119 -3.93 -20.13 -2.36
C THR A 119 -4.22 -21.54 -1.82
N ASN A 120 -5.15 -22.24 -2.46
CA ASN A 120 -5.58 -23.60 -2.08
C ASN A 120 -4.80 -24.71 -2.79
N TYR A 121 -3.67 -24.39 -3.44
CA TYR A 121 -2.80 -25.41 -4.03
C TYR A 121 -2.33 -26.38 -2.95
N THR A 122 -2.40 -27.69 -3.25
CA THR A 122 -2.03 -28.74 -2.29
C THR A 122 -0.51 -28.93 -2.29
N PRO A 123 0.17 -28.84 -1.13
CA PRO A 123 1.61 -29.11 -1.05
C PRO A 123 1.97 -30.50 -1.55
N GLN A 124 3.05 -30.61 -2.30
CA GLN A 124 3.59 -31.86 -2.83
C GLN A 124 4.70 -32.40 -1.91
N HIS A 125 5.05 -33.67 -2.05
CA HIS A 125 6.15 -34.31 -1.30
C HIS A 125 7.53 -33.91 -1.82
N ALA A 126 7.63 -33.55 -3.09
CA ALA A 126 8.87 -33.12 -3.75
C ALA A 126 8.54 -32.15 -4.90
N GLY A 127 9.54 -31.41 -5.39
CA GLY A 127 9.39 -30.47 -6.49
C GLY A 127 10.14 -29.16 -6.23
N ILE A 128 9.58 -28.04 -6.68
CA ILE A 128 10.12 -26.70 -6.44
C ILE A 128 9.74 -26.26 -5.02
N PRO A 129 10.71 -25.82 -4.17
CA PRO A 129 10.39 -25.22 -2.88
C PRO A 129 9.44 -24.05 -3.05
N CYS A 130 8.34 -24.05 -2.29
CA CYS A 130 7.22 -23.12 -2.47
C CYS A 130 6.75 -22.57 -1.11
N TRP A 131 6.64 -21.26 -1.01
CA TRP A 131 6.05 -20.56 0.13
C TRP A 131 4.52 -20.57 0.01
N PHE A 132 3.87 -21.27 0.93
CA PHE A 132 2.42 -21.33 1.08
C PHE A 132 1.94 -20.22 2.04
N THR A 133 0.77 -20.41 2.63
CA THR A 133 0.29 -19.48 3.68
C THR A 133 1.29 -19.44 4.85
N GLN A 134 1.23 -18.40 5.67
CA GLN A 134 2.11 -18.30 6.85
C GLN A 134 2.03 -19.53 7.79
N ARG A 135 0.85 -20.13 7.88
CA ARG A 135 0.63 -21.34 8.73
C ARG A 135 1.28 -22.59 8.16
N ILE A 136 1.31 -22.74 6.85
CA ILE A 136 1.90 -23.92 6.17
C ILE A 136 3.41 -23.75 6.01
N GLY A 137 3.85 -22.53 5.72
CA GLY A 137 5.27 -22.21 5.51
C GLY A 137 5.82 -22.71 4.19
N LEU A 138 7.11 -23.11 4.18
CA LEU A 138 7.82 -23.63 3.02
C LEU A 138 7.54 -25.12 2.84
N LYS A 139 7.04 -25.51 1.67
CA LYS A 139 6.78 -26.88 1.20
C LYS A 139 7.21 -26.99 -0.26
N TYR A 140 6.62 -27.89 -1.04
CA TYR A 140 6.96 -28.10 -2.44
C TYR A 140 5.74 -27.96 -3.34
N ALA A 141 5.98 -27.49 -4.57
CA ALA A 141 5.02 -27.50 -5.67
C ALA A 141 5.55 -28.38 -6.82
N ALA A 142 4.66 -29.05 -7.55
CA ALA A 142 5.05 -29.79 -8.74
C ALA A 142 5.65 -28.84 -9.78
N LYS A 143 6.71 -29.26 -10.44
CA LYS A 143 7.46 -28.41 -11.37
C LYS A 143 6.60 -27.95 -12.56
N GLU A 144 5.76 -28.85 -13.04
CA GLU A 144 4.83 -28.65 -14.15
C GLU A 144 3.71 -27.63 -13.86
N ASP A 145 3.40 -27.38 -12.57
CA ASP A 145 2.36 -26.45 -12.15
C ASP A 145 2.90 -25.02 -11.94
N VAL A 146 4.23 -24.86 -11.89
CA VAL A 146 4.88 -23.57 -11.66
C VAL A 146 5.10 -22.83 -12.97
N SER A 147 4.50 -21.65 -13.09
CA SER A 147 4.68 -20.73 -14.23
C SER A 147 5.55 -19.55 -13.81
N ASP A 148 6.65 -19.31 -14.51
CA ASP A 148 7.56 -18.16 -14.22
C ASP A 148 7.64 -17.19 -15.40
N ASN A 149 6.52 -16.59 -15.76
CA ASN A 149 6.42 -15.65 -16.89
C ASN A 149 7.19 -14.34 -16.68
N ALA A 150 7.53 -14.04 -15.43
CA ALA A 150 8.24 -12.81 -15.07
C ALA A 150 9.72 -13.03 -14.76
N ASN A 151 10.26 -14.23 -14.99
CA ASN A 151 11.64 -14.62 -14.71
C ASN A 151 12.07 -14.31 -13.26
N LEU A 152 11.25 -14.71 -12.30
CA LEU A 152 11.45 -14.46 -10.87
C LEU A 152 12.08 -15.65 -10.14
N LEU A 153 11.95 -16.88 -10.68
CA LEU A 153 12.30 -18.10 -9.98
C LEU A 153 13.77 -18.10 -9.55
N ASP A 154 14.68 -17.75 -10.45
CA ASP A 154 16.13 -17.77 -10.21
C ASP A 154 16.68 -16.51 -9.50
N LYS A 155 15.81 -15.68 -8.96
CA LYS A 155 16.18 -14.46 -8.22
C LYS A 155 15.91 -14.59 -6.72
N TRP A 156 16.61 -13.81 -5.93
CA TRP A 156 16.19 -13.48 -4.58
C TRP A 156 14.93 -12.62 -4.63
N LYS A 157 13.99 -12.83 -3.70
CA LYS A 157 12.68 -12.17 -3.71
C LYS A 157 12.27 -11.74 -2.31
N LEU A 158 11.70 -10.55 -2.19
CA LEU A 158 10.93 -10.19 -1.00
C LEU A 158 9.47 -10.56 -1.22
N LEU A 159 8.96 -11.49 -0.44
CA LEU A 159 7.56 -11.90 -0.42
C LEU A 159 6.81 -11.11 0.65
N ILE A 160 5.68 -10.51 0.26
CA ILE A 160 4.81 -9.75 1.15
C ILE A 160 3.39 -10.31 1.10
N PRO A 161 2.64 -10.30 2.23
CA PRO A 161 1.26 -10.75 2.23
C PRO A 161 0.35 -9.74 1.51
N PRO A 162 -0.66 -10.20 0.75
CA PRO A 162 -1.65 -9.32 0.14
C PRO A 162 -2.66 -8.72 1.14
N TYR A 163 -2.65 -9.18 2.40
CA TYR A 163 -3.51 -8.70 3.48
C TYR A 163 -2.68 -8.28 4.71
N PRO A 164 -1.80 -7.26 4.57
CA PRO A 164 -0.86 -6.90 5.64
C PRO A 164 -1.53 -6.29 6.88
N ILE A 165 -2.73 -5.75 6.73
CA ILE A 165 -3.51 -5.06 7.77
C ILE A 165 -4.80 -5.80 8.13
N ALA A 166 -4.84 -7.12 7.89
CA ALA A 166 -6.01 -7.93 8.22
C ALA A 166 -6.37 -7.82 9.72
N GLY A 167 -7.65 -7.53 9.99
CA GLY A 167 -8.16 -7.35 11.33
C GLY A 167 -8.14 -5.91 11.85
N GLN A 168 -7.50 -4.97 11.18
CA GLN A 168 -7.62 -3.54 11.53
C GLN A 168 -8.87 -2.96 10.87
N THR A 169 -9.84 -2.51 11.67
CA THR A 169 -11.07 -1.85 11.23
C THR A 169 -11.07 -0.36 11.51
N ASP A 170 -10.31 0.07 12.52
CA ASP A 170 -10.19 1.46 12.95
C ASP A 170 -8.91 2.10 12.39
N PHE A 171 -9.03 2.87 11.32
CA PHE A 171 -7.95 3.61 10.66
C PHE A 171 -7.67 4.98 11.31
N SER A 172 -8.38 5.34 12.38
CA SER A 172 -7.99 6.47 13.23
C SER A 172 -6.72 6.16 14.03
N LYS A 173 -6.42 4.88 14.25
CA LYS A 173 -5.23 4.38 14.91
C LYS A 173 -4.08 4.14 13.92
N PRO A 174 -2.82 4.18 14.38
CA PRO A 174 -1.67 3.86 13.53
C PRO A 174 -1.79 2.48 12.89
N VAL A 175 -1.47 2.41 11.59
CA VAL A 175 -1.59 1.19 10.80
C VAL A 175 -0.28 0.41 10.80
N GLY A 176 -0.34 -0.89 11.13
CA GLY A 176 0.78 -1.81 11.05
C GLY A 176 0.81 -2.54 9.72
N PHE A 177 1.55 -1.99 8.74
CA PHE A 177 1.89 -2.74 7.54
C PHE A 177 3.10 -3.65 7.82
N TYR A 178 3.61 -4.28 6.82
CA TYR A 178 4.76 -5.15 6.78
C TYR A 178 5.71 -5.06 7.98
N TYR A 179 5.92 -6.16 8.65
CA TYR A 179 6.84 -6.32 9.77
C TYR A 179 7.59 -7.66 9.61
N GLU A 180 8.66 -7.86 10.37
CA GLU A 180 9.57 -8.99 10.22
C GLU A 180 8.86 -10.36 10.22
N GLY A 181 7.86 -10.50 11.06
CA GLY A 181 7.10 -11.76 11.19
C GLY A 181 6.20 -12.08 9.99
N ASN A 182 5.80 -11.10 9.16
CA ASN A 182 4.83 -11.33 8.08
C ASN A 182 5.41 -11.23 6.66
N VAL A 183 6.69 -10.95 6.48
CA VAL A 183 7.37 -10.99 5.19
C VAL A 183 8.34 -12.17 5.11
N ARG A 184 8.77 -12.55 3.91
CA ARG A 184 9.76 -13.62 3.70
C ARG A 184 10.76 -13.20 2.63
N ILE A 185 12.03 -13.54 2.84
CA ILE A 185 13.05 -13.50 1.79
C ILE A 185 13.15 -14.90 1.19
N ALA A 186 12.66 -15.05 -0.04
CA ALA A 186 12.75 -16.29 -0.80
C ALA A 186 14.05 -16.32 -1.61
N LYS A 187 14.69 -17.48 -1.62
CA LYS A 187 15.95 -17.74 -2.32
C LYS A 187 15.72 -17.99 -3.82
N PRO A 188 16.77 -17.92 -4.65
CA PRO A 188 16.74 -18.48 -5.99
C PRO A 188 16.27 -19.96 -5.96
N GLY A 189 15.43 -20.34 -6.91
CA GLY A 189 14.80 -21.66 -6.97
C GLY A 189 13.54 -21.82 -6.10
N GLU A 190 13.16 -20.83 -5.29
CA GLU A 190 11.93 -20.86 -4.49
C GLU A 190 10.80 -20.07 -5.17
N CYS A 191 9.59 -20.63 -5.19
CA CYS A 191 8.38 -19.96 -5.66
C CYS A 191 7.41 -19.66 -4.50
N CYS A 192 6.22 -19.14 -4.80
CA CYS A 192 5.16 -18.93 -3.82
C CYS A 192 3.78 -19.13 -4.44
N THR A 193 2.79 -19.40 -3.59
CA THR A 193 1.38 -19.38 -3.97
C THR A 193 0.85 -17.94 -3.99
N GLU A 194 -0.39 -17.78 -4.41
CA GLU A 194 -1.16 -16.52 -4.38
C GLU A 194 -1.29 -15.88 -2.98
N SER A 195 -0.88 -16.61 -1.93
CA SER A 195 -0.81 -16.06 -0.56
C SER A 195 0.28 -15.00 -0.39
N TRP A 196 1.11 -14.81 -1.41
CA TRP A 196 2.20 -13.85 -1.45
C TRP A 196 2.23 -13.06 -2.75
N LEU A 197 2.65 -11.81 -2.66
CA LEU A 197 3.14 -11.02 -3.78
C LEU A 197 4.67 -10.97 -3.72
N VAL A 198 5.33 -10.91 -4.87
CA VAL A 198 6.75 -10.57 -4.94
C VAL A 198 6.83 -9.04 -4.99
N ALA A 199 7.28 -8.41 -3.89
CA ALA A 199 7.42 -6.96 -3.82
C ALA A 199 8.61 -6.46 -4.63
N TYR A 200 9.69 -7.22 -4.59
CA TYR A 200 10.93 -6.94 -5.33
C TYR A 200 11.70 -8.22 -5.59
N ALA A 201 12.44 -8.25 -6.68
CA ALA A 201 13.33 -9.36 -7.02
C ALA A 201 14.68 -8.83 -7.51
N SER A 202 15.77 -9.47 -7.07
CA SER A 202 17.14 -9.12 -7.42
C SER A 202 18.04 -10.35 -7.55
N ASN A 203 19.18 -10.17 -8.22
CA ASN A 203 20.20 -11.22 -8.30
C ASN A 203 20.98 -11.38 -6.99
N THR A 204 20.92 -10.42 -6.07
CA THR A 204 21.65 -10.42 -4.80
C THR A 204 20.71 -10.37 -3.60
N LYS A 205 21.08 -11.05 -2.52
CA LYS A 205 20.33 -11.01 -1.25
C LYS A 205 20.44 -9.64 -0.58
N GLU A 206 21.60 -9.02 -0.71
CA GLU A 206 21.93 -7.71 -0.12
C GLU A 206 20.96 -6.65 -0.62
N GLU A 207 20.65 -6.63 -1.92
CA GLU A 207 19.68 -5.67 -2.48
C GLU A 207 18.27 -5.94 -1.97
N ILE A 208 17.87 -7.20 -1.75
CA ILE A 208 16.58 -7.53 -1.14
C ILE A 208 16.49 -7.06 0.31
N VAL A 209 17.58 -7.18 1.07
CA VAL A 209 17.65 -6.68 2.45
C VAL A 209 17.56 -5.15 2.47
N SER A 210 18.26 -4.49 1.56
CA SER A 210 18.18 -3.03 1.38
C SER A 210 16.76 -2.58 1.00
N PHE A 211 16.14 -3.23 0.02
CA PHE A 211 14.74 -2.96 -0.36
C PHE A 211 13.77 -3.20 0.81
N LYS A 212 13.97 -4.27 1.59
CA LYS A 212 13.16 -4.54 2.78
C LYS A 212 13.25 -3.37 3.77
N SER A 213 14.46 -2.84 4.03
CA SER A 213 14.62 -1.69 4.92
C SER A 213 13.89 -0.44 4.39
N TYR A 214 13.92 -0.19 3.08
CA TYR A 214 13.15 0.87 2.43
C TYR A 214 11.64 0.69 2.65
N LEU A 215 11.11 -0.50 2.35
CA LEU A 215 9.69 -0.82 2.51
C LEU A 215 9.22 -0.68 3.97
N PHE A 216 10.11 -0.90 4.95
CA PHE A 216 9.80 -0.87 6.37
C PHE A 216 9.81 0.54 6.98
N THR A 217 10.30 1.55 6.27
CA THR A 217 10.22 2.94 6.75
C THR A 217 8.76 3.38 6.92
N LYS A 218 8.50 4.26 7.90
CA LYS A 218 7.16 4.81 8.11
C LYS A 218 6.70 5.64 6.91
N ILE A 219 7.61 6.38 6.28
CA ILE A 219 7.28 7.22 5.12
C ILE A 219 6.80 6.36 3.95
N VAL A 220 7.47 5.27 3.61
CA VAL A 220 7.07 4.37 2.52
C VAL A 220 5.73 3.70 2.82
N ARG A 221 5.54 3.23 4.05
CA ARG A 221 4.26 2.64 4.48
C ARG A 221 3.12 3.67 4.53
N PHE A 222 3.43 4.93 4.88
CA PHE A 222 2.48 6.03 4.79
C PHE A 222 2.04 6.30 3.35
N LEU A 223 2.97 6.32 2.39
CA LEU A 223 2.62 6.45 0.96
C LEU A 223 1.73 5.31 0.48
N LEU A 224 2.05 4.08 0.89
CA LEU A 224 1.20 2.92 0.59
C LEU A 224 -0.20 3.07 1.20
N LEU A 225 -0.30 3.57 2.45
CA LEU A 225 -1.58 3.80 3.14
C LEU A 225 -2.49 4.73 2.33
N GLN A 226 -1.94 5.74 1.63
CA GLN A 226 -2.76 6.67 0.85
C GLN A 226 -3.48 5.99 -0.33
N ALA A 227 -2.99 4.85 -0.81
CA ALA A 227 -3.60 4.07 -1.87
C ALA A 227 -4.42 2.87 -1.35
N VAL A 228 -4.27 2.50 -0.08
CA VAL A 228 -4.97 1.35 0.51
C VAL A 228 -6.35 1.76 0.97
N VAL A 229 -7.34 1.28 0.25
CA VAL A 229 -8.78 1.58 0.48
C VAL A 229 -9.54 0.38 1.07
N SER A 230 -8.85 -0.73 1.28
CA SER A 230 -9.37 -1.96 1.88
C SER A 230 -8.20 -2.75 2.47
N GLN A 231 -8.48 -3.84 3.17
CA GLN A 231 -7.44 -4.71 3.74
C GLN A 231 -6.55 -5.39 2.67
N HIS A 232 -6.98 -5.41 1.40
CA HIS A 232 -6.27 -6.06 0.31
C HIS A 232 -5.34 -5.09 -0.40
N VAL A 233 -4.04 -5.40 -0.38
CA VAL A 233 -2.99 -4.67 -1.08
C VAL A 233 -2.64 -5.43 -2.35
N THR A 234 -2.86 -4.81 -3.50
CA THR A 234 -2.44 -5.27 -4.82
C THR A 234 -1.31 -4.42 -5.34
N ARG A 235 -0.68 -4.80 -6.46
CA ARG A 235 0.41 -4.03 -7.08
C ARG A 235 0.01 -2.57 -7.35
N GLU A 236 -1.23 -2.32 -7.73
CA GLU A 236 -1.74 -0.99 -8.08
C GLU A 236 -1.71 -0.02 -6.88
N ARG A 237 -1.71 -0.55 -5.65
CA ARG A 237 -1.64 0.25 -4.41
C ARG A 237 -0.26 0.86 -4.17
N PHE A 238 0.75 0.41 -4.86
CA PHE A 238 2.11 0.97 -4.78
C PHE A 238 2.33 2.19 -5.70
N CYS A 239 1.27 2.77 -6.27
CA CYS A 239 1.34 3.88 -7.23
C CYS A 239 1.87 5.21 -6.65
N PHE A 240 1.97 5.35 -5.34
CA PHE A 240 2.57 6.53 -4.68
C PHE A 240 3.96 6.25 -4.12
N VAL A 241 4.43 5.01 -4.15
CA VAL A 241 5.73 4.64 -3.59
C VAL A 241 6.80 4.73 -4.68
N PRO A 242 7.79 5.66 -4.57
CA PRO A 242 8.87 5.77 -5.55
C PRO A 242 9.64 4.47 -5.71
N ASP A 243 9.95 4.10 -6.95
CA ASP A 243 10.94 3.07 -7.26
C ASP A 243 12.30 3.73 -7.46
N LEU A 244 13.23 3.48 -6.54
CA LEU A 244 14.58 4.05 -6.61
C LEU A 244 15.47 3.36 -7.65
N GLY A 245 14.96 2.33 -8.32
CA GLY A 245 15.65 1.58 -9.37
C GLY A 245 16.53 0.47 -8.81
N THR A 246 17.52 0.81 -8.00
CA THR A 246 18.41 -0.11 -7.27
C THR A 246 18.44 0.26 -5.79
N TYR A 247 18.68 -0.72 -4.93
CA TYR A 247 18.64 -0.52 -3.49
C TYR A 247 19.96 -0.97 -2.86
N SER A 248 20.59 -0.08 -2.08
CA SER A 248 21.85 -0.35 -1.42
C SER A 248 21.89 0.25 0.00
N GLY A 249 22.55 -0.41 0.91
CA GLY A 249 22.61 0.02 2.31
C GLY A 249 21.28 -0.12 3.06
N ARG A 250 21.18 0.50 4.21
CA ARG A 250 20.00 0.50 5.06
C ARG A 250 19.26 1.83 4.93
N TYR A 251 18.00 1.78 4.54
CA TYR A 251 17.12 2.95 4.51
C TYR A 251 16.50 3.19 5.88
N THR A 252 16.43 4.46 6.26
CA THR A 252 15.80 4.92 7.50
C THR A 252 14.84 6.07 7.21
N ASP A 253 13.88 6.31 8.11
CA ASP A 253 12.98 7.46 7.99
C ASP A 253 13.77 8.79 8.02
N ALA A 254 14.85 8.89 8.79
CA ALA A 254 15.69 10.09 8.83
C ALA A 254 16.29 10.41 7.45
N MET A 255 16.85 9.41 6.76
CA MET A 255 17.38 9.56 5.39
C MET A 255 16.30 10.00 4.41
N LEU A 256 15.12 9.38 4.45
CA LEU A 256 14.04 9.72 3.53
C LEU A 256 13.40 11.07 3.84
N ARG A 257 13.37 11.49 5.12
CA ARG A 257 12.95 12.84 5.51
C ARG A 257 13.84 13.90 4.88
N GLU A 258 15.17 13.71 4.97
CA GLU A 258 16.14 14.60 4.35
C GLU A 258 16.00 14.61 2.83
N GLN A 259 16.02 13.44 2.20
CA GLN A 259 15.93 13.29 0.74
C GLN A 259 14.66 13.93 0.16
N TRP A 260 13.50 13.75 0.84
CA TRP A 260 12.22 14.23 0.34
C TRP A 260 11.75 15.54 0.98
N GLY A 261 12.60 16.18 1.78
CA GLY A 261 12.32 17.47 2.42
C GLY A 261 11.08 17.45 3.30
N ILE A 262 10.87 16.36 4.06
CA ILE A 262 9.74 16.20 4.98
C ILE A 262 9.97 17.07 6.21
N THR A 263 9.06 18.01 6.47
CA THR A 263 9.11 18.90 7.65
C THR A 263 8.78 18.15 8.93
N ASP A 264 9.05 18.76 10.09
CA ASP A 264 8.71 18.16 11.39
C ASP A 264 7.20 17.97 11.55
N GLU A 265 6.38 18.94 11.10
CA GLU A 265 4.92 18.85 11.14
C GLU A 265 4.39 17.70 10.23
N GLU A 266 4.95 17.57 9.03
CA GLU A 266 4.60 16.48 8.11
C GLU A 266 5.02 15.13 8.70
N TRP A 267 6.19 15.09 9.37
CA TRP A 267 6.66 13.89 10.04
C TRP A 267 5.75 13.47 11.20
N GLU A 268 5.36 14.40 12.07
CA GLU A 268 4.41 14.12 13.15
C GLU A 268 3.12 13.51 12.62
N PHE A 269 2.62 14.03 11.48
CA PHE A 269 1.44 13.46 10.85
C PHE A 269 1.70 12.04 10.31
N ILE A 270 2.82 11.80 9.62
CA ILE A 270 3.21 10.47 9.14
C ILE A 270 3.34 9.49 10.31
N ASP A 271 4.05 9.90 11.36
CA ASP A 271 4.32 9.09 12.55
C ASP A 271 3.03 8.69 13.26
N SER A 272 2.06 9.60 13.33
CA SER A 272 0.73 9.35 13.93
C SER A 272 -0.10 8.32 13.14
N LYS A 273 0.21 8.08 11.86
CA LYS A 273 -0.57 7.18 10.99
C LYS A 273 0.01 5.78 10.85
N ILE A 274 1.28 5.59 11.15
CA ILE A 274 2.00 4.33 10.91
C ILE A 274 2.64 3.82 12.20
N SER A 275 2.31 2.58 12.58
CA SER A 275 2.94 1.92 13.71
C SER A 275 4.44 1.70 13.48
N THR A 276 5.22 1.80 14.53
CA THR A 276 6.64 1.39 14.50
C THR A 276 6.73 -0.11 14.24
N VAL A 277 7.66 -0.53 13.39
CA VAL A 277 8.06 -1.94 13.27
C VAL A 277 9.11 -2.17 14.33
N GLU A 278 8.88 -3.13 15.21
CA GLU A 278 9.92 -3.60 16.13
C GLU A 278 11.02 -4.26 15.28
N GLU A 279 12.23 -3.75 15.39
CA GLU A 279 13.40 -4.43 14.83
C GLU A 279 13.63 -5.69 15.68
N PRO A 280 13.98 -6.83 15.06
CA PRO A 280 14.48 -7.96 15.83
C PRO A 280 15.68 -7.44 16.64
N SER A 281 15.67 -7.65 17.95
CA SER A 281 16.88 -7.51 18.75
C SER A 281 17.96 -8.38 18.11
N ASP A 282 19.11 -7.80 17.81
CA ASP A 282 20.30 -8.53 17.41
C ASP A 282 20.67 -9.52 18.55
N GLU A 283 20.13 -10.74 18.48
CA GLU A 283 20.59 -11.92 19.23
C GLU A 283 21.35 -12.88 18.29
#